data_6cdcf52e461bec93d962ef73ee96fdb3
#
_entry.id   6cdcf52e461bec93d962ef73ee96fdb3
#
_cell.length_a   1.000
_cell.length_b   1.000
_cell.length_c   1.000
_cell.angle_alpha   90.00
_cell.angle_beta   90.00
_cell.angle_gamma   90.00
#
_symmetry.space_group_name_H-M   'P 1'
#
loop_
_entity.id
_entity.type
_entity.pdbx_description
1 polymer ?
#
loop_
_entity_poly.entity_id
_entity_poly.type
_entity_poly.pdbx_seq_one_letter_code
_entity_poly.pdbx_strand_id
1 'polypeptide(L)'
;MDAIDKQLSPTRIHGGIRFRYFDPHASYVTIAGEFNGWHRDSCKLTKYPCGVWETVIPLEKGVYRYKFIVDGKWIHDLANPCMLLNEYGGVNSALEVTDCGDVYMPIPSDGARGYGKLTAIPSADWVQDAIIYEVFPRAFSDEGTLESVRQRIPELHNLGVTCIWLMPIHPIGICGRKGTLGSPYAISDYRAIHQDLGTLEDLRRLVSTAHGYGMKVIMDFVANHSAVDCRLAQIHPEWYRRDCHGRPQSPGFGWTDVLGFNYRNRDLRNYMIETMCYYVKECDIDGYRCDVAGLVPTDFWCAAKKALKNLKPDIILLAESHEPSHNATAFDITYEENLPKILERVFSGTLPARAIRHRIEEDRLTFPLGSLRLRFLENHDQPRAAEILGMRGLKVAASLLFTLDGVPLIHNGQEIGERERLSLFDPSRIPWDSGDYIMREVYRYLCHMRRNIPALSRGSLTFLNVTRDDSALAYYREYEDSRIVVILNFTGEMIRTGVGAPKELVGNYLDIGYRFMELSGQIPPVCIGGQGLQRREVTLEPYAVRIFSLDAVSPCRCIA
;
A
#
# COMPACT_ATOMS: atom_id res chain seq x y z
N MET A 1 -6.83 -1.31 -17.56
CA MET A 1 -5.93 -0.16 -17.57
C MET A 1 -4.70 -0.39 -18.44
N ASP A 2 -4.09 -1.58 -18.48
CA ASP A 2 -2.80 -1.80 -19.20
C ASP A 2 -2.84 -1.68 -20.73
N ALA A 3 -3.96 -1.90 -21.39
CA ALA A 3 -4.08 -1.57 -22.81
C ALA A 3 -4.13 -0.04 -23.03
N ILE A 4 -4.65 0.69 -22.05
CA ILE A 4 -4.69 2.16 -22.06
C ILE A 4 -3.30 2.72 -21.69
N ASP A 5 -2.59 2.16 -20.69
CA ASP A 5 -1.27 2.63 -20.30
C ASP A 5 -0.23 2.42 -21.40
N LYS A 6 -0.23 1.26 -22.08
CA LYS A 6 0.60 1.04 -23.28
C LYS A 6 0.23 1.97 -24.45
N GLN A 7 -1.03 2.37 -24.54
CA GLN A 7 -1.47 3.34 -25.53
C GLN A 7 -1.11 4.79 -25.14
N LEU A 8 -0.88 5.08 -23.84
CA LEU A 8 -0.55 6.42 -23.37
C LEU A 8 0.95 6.71 -23.33
N SER A 9 1.80 5.69 -23.22
CA SER A 9 3.26 5.85 -23.20
C SER A 9 3.78 6.60 -24.42
N PRO A 10 4.84 7.42 -24.26
CA PRO A 10 5.48 8.10 -25.39
C PRO A 10 5.87 7.11 -26.49
N THR A 11 5.48 7.36 -27.71
CA THR A 11 5.70 6.44 -28.84
C THR A 11 6.15 7.18 -30.09
N ARG A 12 7.06 6.56 -30.85
CA ARG A 12 7.48 7.08 -32.18
C ARG A 12 6.34 6.95 -33.18
N ILE A 13 6.06 8.03 -33.88
CA ILE A 13 5.19 8.05 -35.04
C ILE A 13 5.82 8.88 -36.16
N HIS A 14 5.16 8.90 -37.32
CA HIS A 14 5.58 9.82 -38.39
C HIS A 14 5.46 11.28 -37.90
N GLY A 15 6.53 12.05 -37.98
CA GLY A 15 6.59 13.46 -37.56
C GLY A 15 7.13 13.70 -36.16
N GLY A 16 7.40 12.68 -35.33
CA GLY A 16 8.02 12.89 -34.03
C GLY A 16 7.61 11.86 -32.97
N ILE A 17 7.73 12.28 -31.73
CA ILE A 17 7.31 11.50 -30.57
C ILE A 17 5.91 11.95 -30.15
N ARG A 18 5.00 11.00 -30.08
CA ARG A 18 3.63 11.22 -29.65
C ARG A 18 3.56 11.09 -28.14
N PHE A 19 3.06 12.14 -27.47
CA PHE A 19 2.76 12.18 -26.04
C PHE A 19 1.26 12.17 -25.83
N ARG A 20 0.79 11.38 -24.86
CA ARG A 20 -0.61 11.22 -24.50
C ARG A 20 -0.83 11.35 -23.00
N TYR A 21 -1.94 11.97 -22.65
CA TYR A 21 -2.40 12.09 -21.27
C TYR A 21 -3.90 11.78 -21.21
N PHE A 22 -4.34 11.03 -20.22
CA PHE A 22 -5.76 10.72 -20.05
C PHE A 22 -6.34 11.49 -18.88
N ASP A 23 -7.23 12.42 -19.17
CA ASP A 23 -8.09 13.09 -18.20
C ASP A 23 -9.34 13.63 -18.93
N PRO A 24 -10.50 12.97 -18.76
CA PRO A 24 -11.75 13.41 -19.39
C PRO A 24 -12.26 14.73 -18.81
N HIS A 25 -11.83 15.13 -17.61
CA HIS A 25 -12.30 16.31 -16.89
C HIS A 25 -11.39 17.52 -17.04
N ALA A 26 -10.15 17.35 -17.45
CA ALA A 26 -9.23 18.45 -17.67
C ALA A 26 -9.78 19.41 -18.72
N SER A 27 -9.58 20.71 -18.47
CA SER A 27 -9.97 21.79 -19.38
C SER A 27 -8.81 22.22 -20.29
N TYR A 28 -7.57 22.03 -19.82
CA TYR A 28 -6.38 22.46 -20.52
C TYR A 28 -5.18 21.57 -20.14
N VAL A 29 -4.51 21.02 -21.16
CA VAL A 29 -3.30 20.21 -20.96
C VAL A 29 -2.19 20.69 -21.90
N THR A 30 -1.02 20.94 -21.32
CA THR A 30 0.22 21.21 -22.05
C THR A 30 1.32 20.28 -21.59
N ILE A 31 2.44 20.24 -22.32
CA ILE A 31 3.65 19.52 -21.94
C ILE A 31 4.84 20.48 -22.01
N ALA A 32 5.67 20.45 -20.98
CA ALA A 32 6.93 21.18 -20.93
C ALA A 32 8.09 20.26 -20.60
N GLY A 33 9.24 20.54 -21.15
CA GLY A 33 10.45 19.76 -20.97
C GLY A 33 11.67 20.45 -21.54
N GLU A 34 12.80 19.75 -21.54
CA GLU A 34 14.07 20.27 -22.09
C GLU A 34 13.95 20.65 -23.57
N PHE A 35 13.06 19.98 -24.31
CA PHE A 35 12.78 20.25 -25.73
C PHE A 35 12.13 21.61 -26.02
N ASN A 36 11.54 22.26 -25.01
CA ASN A 36 10.93 23.59 -25.17
C ASN A 36 11.39 24.57 -24.10
N GLY A 37 12.54 24.30 -23.45
CA GLY A 37 13.09 25.16 -22.39
C GLY A 37 12.16 25.28 -21.17
N TRP A 38 11.34 24.27 -20.90
CA TRP A 38 10.35 24.23 -19.80
C TRP A 38 9.25 25.31 -19.91
N HIS A 39 9.02 25.83 -21.13
CA HIS A 39 7.93 26.77 -21.37
C HIS A 39 6.56 26.10 -21.25
N ARG A 40 5.83 26.45 -20.19
CA ARG A 40 4.59 25.79 -19.78
C ARG A 40 3.43 25.84 -20.79
N ASP A 41 3.39 26.84 -21.67
CA ASP A 41 2.26 27.08 -22.56
C ASP A 41 2.58 26.86 -24.04
N SER A 42 3.82 26.43 -24.39
CA SER A 42 4.28 26.33 -25.77
C SER A 42 3.84 25.07 -26.52
N CYS A 43 3.62 23.95 -25.79
CA CYS A 43 3.23 22.66 -26.37
C CYS A 43 1.86 22.23 -25.84
N LYS A 44 0.79 22.69 -26.51
CA LYS A 44 -0.59 22.35 -26.14
C LYS A 44 -1.00 20.98 -26.69
N LEU A 45 -1.73 20.20 -25.88
CA LEU A 45 -2.33 18.95 -26.31
C LEU A 45 -3.75 19.17 -26.85
N THR A 46 -4.14 18.33 -27.81
CA THR A 46 -5.49 18.30 -28.37
C THR A 46 -6.33 17.25 -27.64
N LYS A 47 -7.52 17.62 -27.18
CA LYS A 47 -8.46 16.72 -26.50
C LYS A 47 -9.28 15.92 -27.51
N TYR A 48 -9.35 14.59 -27.29
CA TYR A 48 -10.24 13.71 -28.03
C TYR A 48 -11.52 13.39 -27.24
N PRO A 49 -12.61 12.99 -27.89
CA PRO A 49 -13.88 12.70 -27.21
C PRO A 49 -13.78 11.60 -26.15
N CYS A 50 -12.81 10.67 -26.26
CA CYS A 50 -12.55 9.61 -25.30
C CYS A 50 -11.85 10.10 -24.01
N GLY A 51 -11.54 11.40 -23.87
CA GLY A 51 -10.83 11.96 -22.73
C GLY A 51 -9.30 11.89 -22.82
N VAL A 52 -8.75 11.37 -23.93
CA VAL A 52 -7.31 11.39 -24.21
C VAL A 52 -6.91 12.74 -24.76
N TRP A 53 -5.80 13.25 -24.28
CA TRP A 53 -5.10 14.43 -24.79
C TRP A 53 -3.85 13.99 -25.52
N GLU A 54 -3.53 14.57 -26.67
CA GLU A 54 -2.41 14.15 -27.49
C GLU A 54 -1.68 15.33 -28.12
N THR A 55 -0.35 15.21 -28.23
CA THR A 55 0.50 16.08 -29.07
C THR A 55 1.65 15.27 -29.66
N VAL A 56 2.23 15.76 -30.72
CA VAL A 56 3.42 15.18 -31.37
C VAL A 56 4.52 16.24 -31.37
N ILE A 57 5.68 15.86 -30.85
CA ILE A 57 6.84 16.75 -30.74
C ILE A 57 7.99 16.14 -31.55
N PRO A 58 8.55 16.87 -32.53
CA PRO A 58 9.72 16.41 -33.25
C PRO A 58 10.94 16.50 -32.32
N LEU A 59 11.45 15.33 -31.91
CA LEU A 59 12.63 15.23 -31.06
C LEU A 59 13.75 14.54 -31.85
N GLU A 60 14.94 15.10 -31.79
CA GLU A 60 16.19 14.51 -32.29
C GLU A 60 16.72 13.48 -31.29
N LYS A 61 17.81 12.79 -31.64
CA LYS A 61 18.53 11.91 -30.70
C LYS A 61 18.90 12.67 -29.42
N GLY A 62 18.58 12.09 -28.28
CA GLY A 62 18.91 12.65 -26.96
C GLY A 62 18.02 12.17 -25.85
N VAL A 63 18.37 12.52 -24.63
CA VAL A 63 17.56 12.28 -23.43
C VAL A 63 16.80 13.55 -23.10
N TYR A 64 15.50 13.43 -22.89
CA TYR A 64 14.61 14.55 -22.63
C TYR A 64 13.82 14.34 -21.34
N ARG A 65 13.88 15.30 -20.42
CA ARG A 65 13.05 15.38 -19.24
C ARG A 65 11.81 16.22 -19.54
N TYR A 66 10.67 15.82 -19.00
CA TYR A 66 9.40 16.54 -19.25
C TYR A 66 8.37 16.32 -18.13
N LYS A 67 7.33 17.14 -18.12
CA LYS A 67 6.09 17.00 -17.35
C LYS A 67 4.90 17.46 -18.16
N PHE A 68 3.73 16.91 -17.82
CA PHE A 68 2.46 17.53 -18.23
C PHE A 68 2.11 18.69 -17.30
N ILE A 69 1.40 19.66 -17.81
CA ILE A 69 0.75 20.72 -17.04
C ILE A 69 -0.75 20.60 -17.30
N VAL A 70 -1.50 20.16 -16.29
CA VAL A 70 -2.93 19.89 -16.35
C VAL A 70 -3.65 20.93 -15.51
N ASP A 71 -4.45 21.76 -16.14
CA ASP A 71 -5.15 22.88 -15.49
C ASP A 71 -4.22 23.73 -14.58
N GLY A 72 -2.99 23.94 -15.07
CA GLY A 72 -1.96 24.72 -14.37
C GLY A 72 -1.10 23.96 -13.36
N LYS A 73 -1.35 22.68 -13.12
CA LYS A 73 -0.57 21.82 -12.20
C LYS A 73 0.47 21.01 -12.97
N TRP A 74 1.69 20.97 -12.46
CA TRP A 74 2.79 20.16 -12.99
C TRP A 74 2.65 18.70 -12.55
N ILE A 75 2.48 17.79 -13.49
CA ILE A 75 2.26 16.36 -13.26
C ILE A 75 3.29 15.57 -14.08
N HIS A 76 3.99 14.62 -13.46
CA HIS A 76 4.82 13.69 -14.20
C HIS A 76 3.93 12.71 -14.99
N ASP A 77 4.49 12.10 -16.04
CA ASP A 77 3.77 11.17 -16.90
C ASP A 77 3.65 9.80 -16.19
N LEU A 78 2.45 9.47 -15.72
CA LEU A 78 2.17 8.20 -15.04
C LEU A 78 2.31 6.98 -15.95
N ALA A 79 2.22 7.16 -17.27
CA ALA A 79 2.41 6.10 -18.25
C ALA A 79 3.90 5.89 -18.62
N ASN A 80 4.80 6.74 -18.12
CA ASN A 80 6.24 6.64 -18.32
C ASN A 80 6.93 6.16 -17.04
N PRO A 81 7.48 4.93 -17.03
CA PRO A 81 8.16 4.40 -15.84
C PRO A 81 9.50 5.08 -15.53
N CYS A 82 10.05 5.87 -16.47
CA CYS A 82 11.32 6.55 -16.28
C CYS A 82 11.10 7.92 -15.63
N MET A 83 11.50 8.06 -14.36
CA MET A 83 11.44 9.30 -13.60
C MET A 83 12.83 9.69 -13.10
N LEU A 84 13.19 10.97 -13.24
CA LEU A 84 14.46 11.53 -12.80
C LEU A 84 14.21 12.65 -11.79
N LEU A 85 15.02 12.70 -10.71
CA LEU A 85 14.99 13.84 -9.78
C LEU A 85 15.33 15.14 -10.51
N ASN A 86 14.62 16.21 -10.12
CA ASN A 86 14.96 17.56 -10.52
C ASN A 86 15.60 18.34 -9.36
N GLU A 87 16.19 19.48 -9.68
CA GLU A 87 16.88 20.36 -8.72
C GLU A 87 15.96 20.95 -7.65
N TYR A 88 14.64 20.84 -7.82
CA TYR A 88 13.62 21.36 -6.89
C TYR A 88 13.09 20.30 -5.93
N GLY A 89 13.71 19.09 -5.90
CA GLY A 89 13.31 17.99 -5.03
C GLY A 89 12.07 17.21 -5.50
N GLY A 90 11.60 17.47 -6.74
CA GLY A 90 10.55 16.69 -7.38
C GLY A 90 11.11 15.77 -8.47
N VAL A 91 10.22 15.06 -9.18
CA VAL A 91 10.58 14.19 -10.31
C VAL A 91 10.11 14.75 -11.64
N ASN A 92 10.85 14.49 -12.70
CA ASN A 92 10.46 14.67 -14.09
C ASN A 92 10.38 13.31 -14.76
N SER A 93 9.42 13.10 -15.66
CA SER A 93 9.46 11.96 -16.56
C SER A 93 10.58 12.14 -17.59
N ALA A 94 11.20 11.04 -18.03
CA ALA A 94 12.29 11.11 -19.00
C ALA A 94 12.11 10.05 -20.09
N LEU A 95 12.62 10.36 -21.28
CA LEU A 95 12.72 9.43 -22.40
C LEU A 95 14.04 9.65 -23.15
N GLU A 96 14.52 8.63 -23.84
CA GLU A 96 15.64 8.69 -24.75
C GLU A 96 15.13 8.44 -26.17
N VAL A 97 15.55 9.29 -27.11
CA VAL A 97 15.40 9.06 -28.54
C VAL A 97 16.72 8.51 -29.06
N THR A 98 16.70 7.28 -29.59
CA THR A 98 17.89 6.58 -30.08
C THR A 98 18.33 7.06 -31.46
N ASP A 99 19.50 6.60 -31.92
CA ASP A 99 20.00 6.88 -33.29
C ASP A 99 19.02 6.41 -34.38
N CYS A 100 18.26 5.34 -34.13
CA CYS A 100 17.25 4.85 -35.06
C CYS A 100 15.91 5.61 -34.94
N GLY A 101 15.84 6.57 -34.03
CA GLY A 101 14.65 7.36 -33.75
C GLY A 101 13.62 6.63 -32.88
N ASP A 102 13.94 5.44 -32.37
CA ASP A 102 13.07 4.72 -31.42
C ASP A 102 13.03 5.45 -30.09
N VAL A 103 11.87 5.36 -29.42
CA VAL A 103 11.73 5.88 -28.06
C VAL A 103 12.06 4.79 -27.08
N TYR A 104 13.07 5.04 -26.30
CA TYR A 104 13.43 4.23 -25.17
C TYR A 104 13.14 5.00 -23.88
N MET A 105 12.49 4.36 -22.94
CA MET A 105 12.35 4.88 -21.59
C MET A 105 13.42 4.18 -20.76
N PRO A 106 14.63 4.77 -20.67
CA PRO A 106 15.73 4.09 -20.04
C PRO A 106 15.36 3.82 -18.59
N ILE A 107 15.38 2.56 -18.22
CA ILE A 107 15.58 2.19 -16.85
C ILE A 107 17.05 2.56 -16.60
N PRO A 108 17.35 3.65 -15.87
CA PRO A 108 18.74 4.09 -15.74
C PRO A 108 19.57 2.96 -15.15
N SER A 109 20.55 2.48 -15.89
CA SER A 109 21.46 1.43 -15.47
C SER A 109 22.35 1.86 -14.30
N ASP A 110 22.54 3.17 -14.10
CA ASP A 110 23.42 3.76 -13.09
C ASP A 110 22.70 4.83 -12.26
N GLY A 111 21.75 4.40 -11.44
CA GLY A 111 21.24 5.18 -10.32
C GLY A 111 20.58 6.52 -10.64
N ALA A 112 19.99 6.69 -11.80
CA ALA A 112 19.19 7.87 -12.14
C ALA A 112 17.70 7.69 -11.81
N ARG A 113 17.34 6.66 -11.05
CA ARG A 113 16.07 6.61 -10.32
C ARG A 113 16.27 7.43 -9.05
N GLY A 114 15.82 8.68 -9.07
CA GLY A 114 16.25 9.69 -8.13
C GLY A 114 16.07 9.33 -6.67
N TYR A 115 14.97 8.69 -6.30
CA TYR A 115 14.71 8.26 -4.93
C TYR A 115 15.36 6.92 -4.58
N GLY A 116 15.59 6.01 -5.52
CA GLY A 116 16.26 4.72 -5.27
C GLY A 116 17.71 4.83 -4.79
N LYS A 117 18.34 6.02 -4.88
CA LYS A 117 19.65 6.32 -4.29
C LYS A 117 19.55 6.96 -2.90
N LEU A 118 18.40 7.48 -2.53
CA LEU A 118 18.19 8.04 -1.20
C LEU A 118 17.96 6.89 -0.21
N THR A 119 18.18 7.19 1.06
CA THR A 119 17.78 6.30 2.15
C THR A 119 16.45 6.80 2.71
N ALA A 120 15.54 5.88 2.99
CA ALA A 120 14.31 6.20 3.70
C ALA A 120 14.62 6.78 5.09
N ILE A 121 13.70 7.59 5.62
CA ILE A 121 13.84 8.08 6.99
C ILE A 121 13.90 6.89 7.97
N PRO A 122 14.66 6.99 9.07
CA PRO A 122 14.67 5.97 10.10
C PRO A 122 13.28 5.81 10.72
N SER A 123 12.76 4.60 10.70
CA SER A 123 11.51 4.23 11.38
C SER A 123 11.79 3.65 12.77
N ALA A 124 10.76 3.64 13.62
CA ALA A 124 10.83 2.93 14.89
C ALA A 124 11.06 1.43 14.66
N ASP A 125 11.85 0.79 15.49
CA ASP A 125 12.27 -0.61 15.28
C ASP A 125 11.10 -1.60 15.20
N TRP A 126 10.06 -1.37 15.99
CA TRP A 126 8.85 -2.20 16.00
C TRP A 126 8.12 -2.28 14.65
N VAL A 127 8.34 -1.31 13.74
CA VAL A 127 7.67 -1.25 12.42
C VAL A 127 8.12 -2.38 11.50
N GLN A 128 9.38 -2.81 11.61
CA GLN A 128 9.93 -3.92 10.82
C GLN A 128 9.17 -5.21 11.08
N ASP A 129 8.76 -5.43 12.32
CA ASP A 129 8.07 -6.64 12.77
C ASP A 129 6.53 -6.45 12.80
N ALA A 130 6.04 -5.30 12.32
CA ALA A 130 4.62 -4.99 12.36
C ALA A 130 3.79 -5.90 11.45
N ILE A 131 2.66 -6.32 11.98
CA ILE A 131 1.53 -6.93 11.28
C ILE A 131 0.33 -6.06 11.61
N ILE A 132 -0.11 -5.26 10.64
CA ILE A 132 -1.19 -4.29 10.85
C ILE A 132 -2.53 -4.98 10.62
N TYR A 133 -3.49 -4.69 11.50
CA TYR A 133 -4.86 -5.15 11.37
C TYR A 133 -5.79 -3.92 11.32
N GLU A 134 -6.41 -3.71 10.17
CA GLU A 134 -7.34 -2.61 9.94
C GLU A 134 -8.70 -2.94 10.51
N VAL A 135 -9.19 -2.09 11.40
CA VAL A 135 -10.48 -2.23 12.07
C VAL A 135 -11.41 -1.11 11.65
N PHE A 136 -12.57 -1.48 11.12
CA PHE A 136 -13.70 -0.58 10.97
C PHE A 136 -14.63 -0.76 12.19
N PRO A 137 -14.52 0.09 13.25
CA PRO A 137 -15.18 -0.17 14.53
C PRO A 137 -16.69 -0.37 14.40
N ARG A 138 -17.35 0.44 13.57
CA ARG A 138 -18.79 0.38 13.32
C ARG A 138 -19.30 -0.95 12.75
N ALA A 139 -18.45 -1.66 12.01
CA ALA A 139 -18.79 -2.93 11.35
C ALA A 139 -18.14 -4.16 12.02
N PHE A 140 -17.28 -3.95 13.04
CA PHE A 140 -16.46 -4.98 13.63
C PHE A 140 -17.21 -5.95 14.54
N SER A 141 -18.31 -5.51 15.14
CA SER A 141 -19.17 -6.31 16.01
C SER A 141 -20.62 -5.89 15.86
N ASP A 142 -21.50 -6.59 16.56
CA ASP A 142 -22.93 -6.23 16.60
C ASP A 142 -23.19 -4.89 17.29
N GLU A 143 -22.43 -4.58 18.33
CA GLU A 143 -22.51 -3.31 19.05
C GLU A 143 -21.87 -2.15 18.27
N GLY A 144 -20.87 -2.45 17.44
CA GLY A 144 -20.16 -1.46 16.63
C GLY A 144 -19.44 -0.38 17.44
N THR A 145 -18.84 -0.73 18.60
CA THR A 145 -18.24 0.22 19.55
C THR A 145 -16.74 0.01 19.75
N LEU A 146 -16.04 1.00 20.29
CA LEU A 146 -14.63 0.87 20.71
C LEU A 146 -14.46 -0.16 21.81
N GLU A 147 -15.46 -0.29 22.71
CA GLU A 147 -15.43 -1.29 23.76
C GLU A 147 -15.48 -2.71 23.19
N SER A 148 -16.32 -2.97 22.18
CA SER A 148 -16.38 -4.28 21.54
C SER A 148 -15.10 -4.62 20.76
N VAL A 149 -14.43 -3.63 20.16
CA VAL A 149 -13.09 -3.81 19.60
C VAL A 149 -12.09 -4.19 20.71
N ARG A 150 -12.11 -3.47 21.84
CA ARG A 150 -11.26 -3.74 23.00
C ARG A 150 -11.41 -5.17 23.52
N GLN A 151 -12.63 -5.67 23.60
CA GLN A 151 -12.90 -7.04 24.08
C GLN A 151 -12.30 -8.12 23.16
N ARG A 152 -12.09 -7.83 21.88
CA ARG A 152 -11.49 -8.77 20.92
C ARG A 152 -9.98 -8.63 20.76
N ILE A 153 -9.33 -7.72 21.48
CA ILE A 153 -7.85 -7.59 21.45
C ILE A 153 -7.13 -8.91 21.79
N PRO A 154 -7.56 -9.72 22.79
CA PRO A 154 -6.94 -11.02 23.04
C PRO A 154 -6.99 -11.97 21.83
N GLU A 155 -8.07 -11.95 21.06
CA GLU A 155 -8.20 -12.75 19.84
C GLU A 155 -7.26 -12.27 18.73
N LEU A 156 -7.14 -10.95 18.53
CA LEU A 156 -6.22 -10.36 17.58
C LEU A 156 -4.75 -10.65 17.95
N HIS A 157 -4.42 -10.57 19.23
CA HIS A 157 -3.10 -10.95 19.72
C HIS A 157 -2.82 -12.45 19.45
N ASN A 158 -3.79 -13.35 19.70
CA ASN A 158 -3.66 -14.78 19.42
C ASN A 158 -3.54 -15.05 17.90
N LEU A 159 -4.19 -14.28 17.04
CA LEU A 159 -3.99 -14.31 15.59
C LEU A 159 -2.55 -13.95 15.20
N GLY A 160 -1.85 -13.17 16.04
CA GLY A 160 -0.47 -12.73 15.85
C GLY A 160 -0.35 -11.28 15.37
N VAL A 161 -1.44 -10.51 15.39
CA VAL A 161 -1.45 -9.06 15.09
C VAL A 161 -0.58 -8.31 16.09
N THR A 162 0.16 -7.32 15.62
CA THR A 162 1.05 -6.48 16.47
C THR A 162 0.68 -5.01 16.45
N CYS A 163 -0.14 -4.57 15.48
CA CYS A 163 -0.59 -3.19 15.38
C CYS A 163 -2.05 -3.13 14.90
N ILE A 164 -2.89 -2.41 15.63
CA ILE A 164 -4.28 -2.13 15.25
C ILE A 164 -4.30 -0.76 14.56
N TRP A 165 -4.88 -0.70 13.36
CA TRP A 165 -5.26 0.54 12.70
C TRP A 165 -6.76 0.75 12.84
N LEU A 166 -7.16 1.76 13.60
CA LEU A 166 -8.55 2.19 13.72
C LEU A 166 -8.89 3.15 12.56
N MET A 167 -9.86 2.77 11.73
CA MET A 167 -10.49 3.69 10.76
C MET A 167 -11.11 4.89 11.50
N PRO A 168 -11.49 6.01 10.81
CA PRO A 168 -11.92 7.22 11.48
C PRO A 168 -13.02 6.98 12.51
N ILE A 169 -12.82 7.52 13.73
CA ILE A 169 -13.70 7.34 14.89
C ILE A 169 -14.43 8.63 15.29
N HIS A 170 -14.34 9.65 14.46
CA HIS A 170 -14.88 10.98 14.71
C HIS A 170 -16.36 11.11 14.33
N PRO A 171 -17.09 12.11 14.85
CA PRO A 171 -18.43 12.45 14.40
C PRO A 171 -18.46 12.75 12.90
N ILE A 172 -19.53 12.28 12.23
CA ILE A 172 -19.72 12.38 10.78
C ILE A 172 -20.69 13.51 10.47
N GLY A 173 -20.40 14.28 9.40
CA GLY A 173 -21.29 15.35 8.93
C GLY A 173 -22.65 14.84 8.47
N ILE A 174 -23.63 15.73 8.47
CA ILE A 174 -25.02 15.44 8.06
C ILE A 174 -25.29 16.03 6.67
N CYS A 175 -24.67 17.19 6.37
CA CYS A 175 -24.88 17.89 5.10
C CYS A 175 -24.26 17.13 3.93
N GLY A 176 -25.07 16.75 2.95
CA GLY A 176 -24.61 15.98 1.79
C GLY A 176 -24.25 14.53 2.10
N ARG A 177 -24.66 14.00 3.26
CA ARG A 177 -24.37 12.64 3.72
C ARG A 177 -24.69 11.58 2.67
N LYS A 178 -23.76 10.70 2.41
CA LYS A 178 -23.93 9.53 1.54
C LYS A 178 -24.48 8.35 2.35
N GLY A 179 -25.47 7.64 1.82
CA GLY A 179 -26.15 6.55 2.54
C GLY A 179 -26.81 6.98 3.85
N THR A 180 -27.11 6.03 4.71
CA THR A 180 -27.84 6.28 5.98
C THR A 180 -26.91 6.76 7.10
N LEU A 181 -25.67 6.24 7.16
CA LEU A 181 -24.71 6.52 8.23
C LEU A 181 -23.65 7.57 7.85
N GLY A 182 -23.45 7.81 6.56
CA GLY A 182 -22.41 8.70 6.04
C GLY A 182 -21.02 8.10 6.04
N SER A 183 -20.12 8.78 5.32
CA SER A 183 -18.71 8.41 5.24
C SER A 183 -17.99 8.69 6.56
N PRO A 184 -17.23 7.73 7.13
CA PRO A 184 -16.38 8.00 8.29
C PRO A 184 -15.28 9.05 7.99
N TYR A 185 -14.98 9.29 6.74
CA TYR A 185 -14.03 10.31 6.29
C TYR A 185 -14.63 11.72 6.18
N ALA A 186 -15.96 11.88 6.30
CA ALA A 186 -16.60 13.20 6.37
C ALA A 186 -16.67 13.67 7.83
N ILE A 187 -15.53 14.07 8.39
CA ILE A 187 -15.38 14.42 9.80
C ILE A 187 -16.01 15.79 10.10
N SER A 188 -16.90 15.85 11.10
CA SER A 188 -17.53 17.10 11.56
C SER A 188 -16.86 17.72 12.80
N ASP A 189 -16.17 16.91 13.63
CA ASP A 189 -15.38 17.36 14.77
C ASP A 189 -14.12 16.48 14.97
N TYR A 190 -12.95 17.05 14.84
CA TYR A 190 -11.66 16.35 14.91
C TYR A 190 -11.21 15.96 16.32
N ARG A 191 -11.83 16.51 17.38
CA ARG A 191 -11.44 16.25 18.78
C ARG A 191 -12.54 15.55 19.57
N ALA A 192 -13.60 15.10 18.91
CA ALA A 192 -14.65 14.28 19.48
C ALA A 192 -14.60 12.84 18.96
N ILE A 193 -15.11 11.92 19.76
CA ILE A 193 -15.40 10.54 19.35
C ILE A 193 -16.88 10.48 18.94
N HIS A 194 -17.18 9.72 17.87
CA HIS A 194 -18.57 9.50 17.45
C HIS A 194 -19.36 8.84 18.59
N GLN A 195 -20.50 9.42 18.93
CA GLN A 195 -21.29 8.99 20.10
C GLN A 195 -21.66 7.49 20.09
N ASP A 196 -21.91 6.91 18.91
CA ASP A 196 -22.26 5.49 18.77
C ASP A 196 -21.03 4.57 18.94
N LEU A 197 -19.82 5.10 18.78
CA LEU A 197 -18.57 4.35 18.99
C LEU A 197 -18.12 4.36 20.45
N GLY A 198 -18.55 5.37 21.23
CA GLY A 198 -18.19 5.52 22.64
C GLY A 198 -17.58 6.87 22.97
N THR A 199 -16.65 6.89 23.91
CA THR A 199 -16.04 8.09 24.48
C THR A 199 -14.51 8.10 24.33
N LEU A 200 -13.88 9.22 24.66
CA LEU A 200 -12.41 9.31 24.73
C LEU A 200 -11.81 8.33 25.76
N GLU A 201 -12.56 8.06 26.84
CA GLU A 201 -12.14 7.08 27.85
C GLU A 201 -12.17 5.65 27.33
N ASP A 202 -13.13 5.33 26.44
CA ASP A 202 -13.18 4.02 25.77
C ASP A 202 -11.98 3.84 24.83
N LEU A 203 -11.56 4.91 24.13
CA LEU A 203 -10.35 4.88 23.33
C LEU A 203 -9.09 4.67 24.20
N ARG A 204 -8.97 5.39 25.34
CA ARG A 204 -7.86 5.18 26.29
C ARG A 204 -7.78 3.74 26.78
N ARG A 205 -8.93 3.16 27.15
CA ARG A 205 -8.99 1.76 27.61
C ARG A 205 -8.62 0.79 26.52
N LEU A 206 -9.05 1.04 25.26
CA LEU A 206 -8.67 0.23 24.12
C LEU A 206 -7.14 0.25 23.93
N VAL A 207 -6.54 1.44 23.85
CA VAL A 207 -5.10 1.61 23.64
C VAL A 207 -4.31 0.97 24.80
N SER A 208 -4.71 1.23 26.06
CA SER A 208 -4.06 0.63 27.22
C SER A 208 -4.17 -0.91 27.22
N THR A 209 -5.32 -1.45 26.80
CA THR A 209 -5.48 -2.91 26.66
C THR A 209 -4.55 -3.45 25.58
N ALA A 210 -4.48 -2.81 24.40
CA ALA A 210 -3.58 -3.23 23.32
C ALA A 210 -2.12 -3.20 23.77
N HIS A 211 -1.69 -2.14 24.46
CA HIS A 211 -0.35 -2.05 25.03
C HIS A 211 -0.06 -3.16 26.05
N GLY A 212 -1.05 -3.53 26.87
CA GLY A 212 -0.95 -4.66 27.80
C GLY A 212 -0.67 -6.02 27.11
N TYR A 213 -1.06 -6.16 25.86
CA TYR A 213 -0.74 -7.30 24.98
C TYR A 213 0.50 -7.07 24.12
N GLY A 214 1.25 -5.98 24.32
CA GLY A 214 2.42 -5.62 23.51
C GLY A 214 2.08 -5.18 22.07
N MET A 215 0.81 -4.86 21.81
CA MET A 215 0.33 -4.39 20.51
C MET A 215 0.35 -2.87 20.44
N LYS A 216 0.54 -2.32 19.23
CA LYS A 216 0.48 -0.89 18.93
C LYS A 216 -0.91 -0.48 18.42
N VAL A 217 -1.24 0.80 18.53
CA VAL A 217 -2.49 1.34 17.99
C VAL A 217 -2.19 2.60 17.18
N ILE A 218 -2.60 2.61 15.93
CA ILE A 218 -2.59 3.80 15.06
C ILE A 218 -4.02 4.19 14.70
N MET A 219 -4.25 5.48 14.50
CA MET A 219 -5.54 6.02 14.11
C MET A 219 -5.51 6.56 12.68
N ASP A 220 -6.65 6.55 12.02
CA ASP A 220 -6.80 7.26 10.75
C ASP A 220 -6.87 8.77 10.97
N PHE A 221 -6.15 9.55 10.16
CA PHE A 221 -6.13 11.01 10.21
C PHE A 221 -6.45 11.63 8.86
N VAL A 222 -7.65 12.20 8.76
CA VAL A 222 -8.18 12.83 7.55
C VAL A 222 -7.71 14.28 7.46
N ALA A 223 -6.55 14.52 6.84
CA ALA A 223 -5.96 15.84 6.79
C ALA A 223 -6.37 16.69 5.57
N ASN A 224 -6.85 16.07 4.50
CA ASN A 224 -7.11 16.79 3.24
C ASN A 224 -8.45 17.56 3.24
N HIS A 225 -9.45 17.12 3.98
CA HIS A 225 -10.82 17.64 3.94
C HIS A 225 -11.56 17.39 5.25
N SER A 226 -12.70 18.04 5.41
CA SER A 226 -13.68 17.77 6.48
C SER A 226 -15.09 17.72 5.91
N ALA A 227 -16.07 17.32 6.71
CA ALA A 227 -17.48 17.43 6.33
C ALA A 227 -17.86 18.88 5.96
N VAL A 228 -18.86 19.04 5.08
CA VAL A 228 -19.38 20.35 4.66
C VAL A 228 -19.88 21.16 5.86
N ASP A 229 -20.50 20.51 6.82
CA ASP A 229 -21.05 21.08 8.06
C ASP A 229 -20.10 20.95 9.26
N CYS A 230 -18.82 20.70 9.03
CA CYS A 230 -17.81 20.72 10.07
C CYS A 230 -17.80 22.10 10.77
N ARG A 231 -17.71 22.08 12.11
CA ARG A 231 -17.66 23.31 12.92
C ARG A 231 -16.54 24.25 12.45
N LEU A 232 -15.41 23.71 12.00
CA LEU A 232 -14.30 24.51 11.48
C LEU A 232 -14.68 25.30 10.24
N ALA A 233 -15.57 24.79 9.37
CA ALA A 233 -16.03 25.50 8.19
C ALA A 233 -16.86 26.75 8.53
N GLN A 234 -17.47 26.76 9.69
CA GLN A 234 -18.28 27.90 10.18
C GLN A 234 -17.42 28.96 10.88
N ILE A 235 -16.47 28.52 11.73
CA ILE A 235 -15.66 29.44 12.55
C ILE A 235 -14.37 29.91 11.87
N HIS A 236 -13.86 29.12 10.90
CA HIS A 236 -12.63 29.37 10.15
C HIS A 236 -12.84 29.11 8.65
N PRO A 237 -13.75 29.83 8.00
CA PRO A 237 -14.03 29.63 6.57
C PRO A 237 -12.81 29.92 5.67
N GLU A 238 -11.82 30.67 6.15
CA GLU A 238 -10.53 30.94 5.49
C GLU A 238 -9.58 29.74 5.48
N TRP A 239 -9.86 28.70 6.23
CA TRP A 239 -9.09 27.47 6.24
C TRP A 239 -9.43 26.54 5.07
N TYR A 240 -10.47 26.85 4.32
CA TYR A 240 -10.97 26.01 3.22
C TYR A 240 -10.61 26.57 1.85
N ARG A 241 -10.41 25.65 0.90
CA ARG A 241 -10.23 26.02 -0.51
C ARG A 241 -11.48 26.70 -1.04
N ARG A 242 -11.29 27.70 -1.91
CA ARG A 242 -12.36 28.42 -2.56
C ARG A 242 -12.18 28.41 -4.07
N ASP A 243 -13.30 28.40 -4.78
CA ASP A 243 -13.30 28.59 -6.23
C ASP A 243 -13.05 30.07 -6.61
N CYS A 244 -13.01 30.36 -7.90
CA CYS A 244 -12.83 31.73 -8.43
C CYS A 244 -13.95 32.69 -8.04
N HIS A 245 -15.09 32.19 -7.55
CA HIS A 245 -16.24 32.98 -7.05
C HIS A 245 -16.25 33.11 -5.52
N GLY A 246 -15.20 32.59 -4.86
CA GLY A 246 -15.08 32.64 -3.40
C GLY A 246 -15.92 31.60 -2.64
N ARG A 247 -16.54 30.62 -3.31
CA ARG A 247 -17.35 29.57 -2.67
C ARG A 247 -16.46 28.43 -2.17
N PRO A 248 -16.73 27.83 -1.01
CA PRO A 248 -16.02 26.67 -0.54
C PRO A 248 -16.02 25.54 -1.57
N GLN A 249 -14.88 24.88 -1.73
CA GLN A 249 -14.67 23.88 -2.77
C GLN A 249 -14.40 22.50 -2.19
N SER A 250 -15.07 21.48 -2.75
CA SER A 250 -14.70 20.08 -2.54
C SER A 250 -13.29 19.81 -3.07
N PRO A 251 -12.56 18.80 -2.51
CA PRO A 251 -11.27 18.36 -3.07
C PRO A 251 -11.34 17.86 -4.51
N GLY A 252 -12.51 17.54 -5.03
CA GLY A 252 -12.74 16.87 -6.31
C GLY A 252 -13.17 15.40 -6.12
N PHE A 253 -12.95 14.58 -7.14
CA PHE A 253 -13.21 13.13 -7.13
C PHE A 253 -14.69 12.73 -6.88
N GLY A 254 -15.64 13.65 -7.07
CA GLY A 254 -17.05 13.39 -6.76
C GLY A 254 -17.39 13.35 -5.26
N TRP A 255 -16.50 13.85 -4.40
CA TRP A 255 -16.71 13.93 -2.96
C TRP A 255 -17.54 15.16 -2.60
N THR A 256 -18.87 15.03 -2.66
CA THR A 256 -19.83 16.13 -2.48
C THR A 256 -20.16 16.43 -1.03
N ASP A 257 -19.82 15.54 -0.13
CA ASP A 257 -20.07 15.59 1.32
C ASP A 257 -18.93 16.24 2.12
N VAL A 258 -17.87 16.69 1.45
CA VAL A 258 -16.68 17.25 2.10
C VAL A 258 -16.15 18.53 1.42
N LEU A 259 -15.43 19.34 2.19
CA LEU A 259 -14.73 20.55 1.78
C LEU A 259 -13.21 20.40 1.94
N GLY A 260 -12.44 20.81 0.93
CA GLY A 260 -10.99 20.72 0.93
C GLY A 260 -10.32 21.80 1.77
N PHE A 261 -9.32 21.43 2.57
CA PHE A 261 -8.53 22.35 3.37
C PHE A 261 -7.50 23.13 2.54
N ASN A 262 -7.22 24.37 2.96
CA ASN A 262 -6.22 25.25 2.37
C ASN A 262 -4.95 25.31 3.23
N TYR A 263 -4.01 24.44 2.97
CA TYR A 263 -2.73 24.35 3.69
C TYR A 263 -1.77 25.56 3.49
N ARG A 264 -2.15 26.58 2.73
CA ARG A 264 -1.46 27.89 2.74
C ARG A 264 -1.73 28.65 4.04
N ASN A 265 -2.83 28.35 4.73
CA ASN A 265 -3.17 28.92 6.03
C ASN A 265 -2.34 28.27 7.14
N ARG A 266 -1.60 29.09 7.90
CA ARG A 266 -0.72 28.62 8.98
C ARG A 266 -1.49 28.16 10.20
N ASP A 267 -2.62 28.79 10.53
CA ASP A 267 -3.40 28.46 11.71
C ASP A 267 -4.08 27.10 11.52
N LEU A 268 -4.55 26.78 10.32
CA LEU A 268 -4.99 25.44 9.97
C LEU A 268 -3.90 24.39 10.21
N ARG A 269 -2.66 24.66 9.74
CA ARG A 269 -1.53 23.74 9.91
C ARG A 269 -1.25 23.49 11.40
N ASN A 270 -1.23 24.56 12.19
CA ASN A 270 -1.03 24.46 13.65
C ASN A 270 -2.14 23.65 14.30
N TYR A 271 -3.41 23.95 13.99
CA TYR A 271 -4.56 23.23 14.54
C TYR A 271 -4.50 21.73 14.23
N MET A 272 -4.15 21.36 13.00
CA MET A 272 -4.03 19.95 12.60
C MET A 272 -2.91 19.23 13.36
N ILE A 273 -1.73 19.86 13.47
CA ILE A 273 -0.60 19.32 14.25
C ILE A 273 -0.98 19.18 15.72
N GLU A 274 -1.60 20.21 16.31
CA GLU A 274 -2.06 20.15 17.70
C GLU A 274 -3.10 19.06 17.93
N THR A 275 -3.97 18.82 16.95
CA THR A 275 -4.96 17.74 17.02
C THR A 275 -4.32 16.37 16.97
N MET A 276 -3.31 16.18 16.13
CA MET A 276 -2.50 14.95 16.15
C MET A 276 -1.79 14.78 17.51
N CYS A 277 -1.18 15.84 18.02
CA CYS A 277 -0.52 15.83 19.33
C CYS A 277 -1.50 15.56 20.48
N TYR A 278 -2.75 16.00 20.37
CA TYR A 278 -3.79 15.78 21.36
C TYR A 278 -4.04 14.28 21.61
N TYR A 279 -4.29 13.49 20.58
CA TYR A 279 -4.55 12.05 20.75
C TYR A 279 -3.32 11.27 21.26
N VAL A 280 -2.12 11.69 20.89
CA VAL A 280 -0.90 11.09 21.46
C VAL A 280 -0.82 11.35 22.96
N LYS A 281 -1.12 12.58 23.40
CA LYS A 281 -1.08 12.96 24.83
C LYS A 281 -2.20 12.32 25.63
N GLU A 282 -3.42 12.33 25.08
CA GLU A 282 -4.62 11.90 25.80
C GLU A 282 -4.82 10.39 25.80
N CYS A 283 -4.40 9.70 24.74
CA CYS A 283 -4.70 8.29 24.53
C CYS A 283 -3.47 7.41 24.33
N ASP A 284 -2.27 7.99 24.28
CA ASP A 284 -0.98 7.29 24.08
C ASP A 284 -0.92 6.45 22.79
N ILE A 285 -1.62 6.87 21.71
CA ILE A 285 -1.56 6.17 20.44
C ILE A 285 -0.13 6.15 19.86
N ASP A 286 0.17 5.18 19.00
CA ASP A 286 1.52 4.91 18.48
C ASP A 286 1.74 5.46 17.05
N GLY A 287 0.74 6.06 16.45
CA GLY A 287 0.87 6.63 15.12
C GLY A 287 -0.43 6.95 14.41
N TYR A 288 -0.28 7.29 13.14
CA TYR A 288 -1.39 7.61 12.26
C TYR A 288 -1.27 6.96 10.89
N ARG A 289 -2.38 6.49 10.35
CA ARG A 289 -2.57 6.35 8.90
C ARG A 289 -3.11 7.69 8.40
N CYS A 290 -2.42 8.29 7.47
CA CYS A 290 -2.75 9.61 6.93
C CYS A 290 -3.51 9.47 5.61
N ASP A 291 -4.79 9.82 5.66
CA ASP A 291 -5.73 9.75 4.55
C ASP A 291 -5.30 10.64 3.39
N VAL A 292 -5.33 10.08 2.16
CA VAL A 292 -4.93 10.74 0.90
C VAL A 292 -3.71 11.67 1.06
N ALA A 293 -2.67 11.17 1.73
CA ALA A 293 -1.50 11.95 2.13
C ALA A 293 -0.80 12.69 0.98
N GLY A 294 -0.90 12.16 -0.25
CA GLY A 294 -0.37 12.80 -1.46
C GLY A 294 -1.07 14.10 -1.85
N LEU A 295 -2.28 14.37 -1.33
CA LEU A 295 -3.02 15.60 -1.59
C LEU A 295 -2.73 16.72 -0.57
N VAL A 296 -1.95 16.42 0.47
CA VAL A 296 -1.55 17.35 1.53
C VAL A 296 -0.06 17.67 1.37
N PRO A 297 0.38 18.94 1.53
CA PRO A 297 1.77 19.31 1.32
C PRO A 297 2.76 18.51 2.19
N THR A 298 3.81 18.00 1.59
CA THR A 298 4.83 17.19 2.28
C THR A 298 5.51 17.91 3.44
N ASP A 299 5.73 19.24 3.31
CA ASP A 299 6.33 20.05 4.36
C ASP A 299 5.44 20.15 5.62
N PHE A 300 4.10 20.06 5.46
CA PHE A 300 3.19 19.90 6.60
C PHE A 300 3.44 18.57 7.31
N TRP A 301 3.55 17.47 6.58
CA TRP A 301 3.83 16.15 7.16
C TRP A 301 5.17 16.10 7.88
N CYS A 302 6.21 16.76 7.32
CA CYS A 302 7.51 16.90 8.00
C CYS A 302 7.38 17.63 9.35
N ALA A 303 6.62 18.72 9.38
CA ALA A 303 6.36 19.48 10.60
C ALA A 303 5.55 18.66 11.62
N ALA A 304 4.50 17.97 11.17
CA ALA A 304 3.69 17.09 12.00
C ALA A 304 4.55 15.96 12.61
N LYS A 305 5.32 15.24 11.77
CA LYS A 305 6.23 14.17 12.24
C LYS A 305 7.19 14.65 13.29
N LYS A 306 7.81 15.82 13.09
CA LYS A 306 8.72 16.42 14.07
C LYS A 306 8.03 16.71 15.40
N ALA A 307 6.83 17.30 15.37
CA ALA A 307 6.07 17.60 16.58
C ALA A 307 5.68 16.32 17.35
N LEU A 308 5.23 15.30 16.61
CA LEU A 308 4.84 14.02 17.18
C LEU A 308 6.03 13.27 17.79
N LYS A 309 7.18 13.22 17.10
CA LYS A 309 8.41 12.57 17.62
C LYS A 309 8.96 13.24 18.87
N ASN A 310 8.73 14.54 19.06
CA ASN A 310 9.07 15.23 20.30
C ASN A 310 8.22 14.77 21.49
N LEU A 311 7.01 14.23 21.26
CA LEU A 311 6.13 13.68 22.30
C LEU A 311 6.37 12.18 22.52
N LYS A 312 6.51 11.44 21.43
CA LYS A 312 6.68 9.97 21.44
C LYS A 312 7.70 9.60 20.36
N PRO A 313 8.97 9.32 20.72
CA PRO A 313 10.04 9.07 19.73
C PRO A 313 9.76 7.93 18.77
N ASP A 314 9.02 6.89 19.22
CA ASP A 314 8.70 5.70 18.42
C ASP A 314 7.38 5.81 17.64
N ILE A 315 6.80 7.01 17.56
CA ILE A 315 5.57 7.26 16.80
C ILE A 315 5.81 7.15 15.31
N ILE A 316 4.84 6.61 14.58
CA ILE A 316 4.93 6.42 13.13
C ILE A 316 3.87 7.20 12.36
N LEU A 317 4.15 7.45 11.09
CA LEU A 317 3.18 7.89 10.09
C LEU A 317 3.16 6.89 8.92
N LEU A 318 1.97 6.40 8.58
CA LEU A 318 1.68 5.58 7.42
C LEU A 318 0.92 6.44 6.41
N ALA A 319 1.44 6.59 5.19
CA ALA A 319 0.80 7.38 4.15
C ALA A 319 -0.08 6.53 3.24
N GLU A 320 -1.32 6.95 3.06
CA GLU A 320 -2.07 6.57 1.86
C GLU A 320 -1.53 7.37 0.68
N SER A 321 -0.46 6.86 0.13
CA SER A 321 0.26 7.46 -0.99
C SER A 321 1.31 6.48 -1.53
N HIS A 322 1.58 6.57 -2.82
CA HIS A 322 2.66 5.84 -3.49
C HIS A 322 3.79 6.78 -3.96
N GLU A 323 3.88 7.97 -3.37
CA GLU A 323 4.94 8.93 -3.68
C GLU A 323 6.26 8.55 -2.98
N PRO A 324 7.35 8.27 -3.73
CA PRO A 324 8.64 7.89 -3.14
C PRO A 324 9.23 8.93 -2.20
N SER A 325 8.95 10.22 -2.45
CA SER A 325 9.37 11.34 -1.61
C SER A 325 8.88 11.23 -0.16
N HIS A 326 7.76 10.59 0.06
CA HIS A 326 7.18 10.41 1.39
C HIS A 326 8.07 9.56 2.28
N ASN A 327 8.60 8.43 1.78
CA ASN A 327 9.56 7.62 2.55
C ASN A 327 10.91 8.32 2.77
N ALA A 328 11.28 9.26 1.90
CA ALA A 328 12.51 10.03 2.07
C ALA A 328 12.40 11.15 3.10
N THR A 329 11.18 11.57 3.49
CA THR A 329 10.99 12.84 4.22
C THR A 329 10.15 12.76 5.50
N ALA A 330 8.98 12.10 5.46
CA ALA A 330 8.01 12.22 6.55
C ALA A 330 7.38 10.89 7.00
N PHE A 331 7.28 9.90 6.13
CA PHE A 331 6.49 8.71 6.40
C PHE A 331 7.35 7.46 6.58
N ASP A 332 7.00 6.66 7.57
CA ASP A 332 7.65 5.38 7.87
C ASP A 332 7.21 4.31 6.88
N ILE A 333 5.93 4.32 6.49
CA ILE A 333 5.31 3.34 5.60
C ILE A 333 4.51 4.08 4.52
N THR A 334 4.54 3.57 3.29
CA THR A 334 3.70 4.04 2.18
C THR A 334 2.95 2.88 1.53
N TYR A 335 1.79 3.15 0.92
CA TYR A 335 0.96 2.13 0.27
C TYR A 335 1.61 1.52 -0.96
N GLU A 336 1.38 0.20 -1.15
CA GLU A 336 1.61 -0.49 -2.42
C GLU A 336 0.26 -0.95 -3.00
N GLU A 337 -0.36 -0.11 -3.81
CA GLU A 337 -1.72 -0.29 -4.32
C GLU A 337 -1.81 -1.18 -5.58
N ASN A 338 -0.67 -1.48 -6.22
CA ASN A 338 -0.68 -2.19 -7.49
C ASN A 338 -0.64 -3.72 -7.32
N LEU A 339 -0.09 -4.21 -6.21
CA LEU A 339 0.02 -5.65 -5.96
C LEU A 339 -1.33 -6.36 -5.97
N PRO A 340 -2.41 -5.88 -5.31
CA PRO A 340 -3.72 -6.50 -5.40
C PRO A 340 -4.25 -6.61 -6.82
N LYS A 341 -4.10 -5.55 -7.63
CA LYS A 341 -4.54 -5.50 -9.04
C LYS A 341 -3.75 -6.47 -9.93
N ILE A 342 -2.45 -6.62 -9.67
CA ILE A 342 -1.59 -7.58 -10.37
C ILE A 342 -1.99 -9.00 -10.00
N LEU A 343 -2.24 -9.28 -8.72
CA LEU A 343 -2.68 -10.59 -8.25
C LEU A 343 -4.01 -11.00 -8.88
N GLU A 344 -5.02 -10.13 -8.90
CA GLU A 344 -6.27 -10.37 -9.60
C GLU A 344 -6.02 -10.84 -11.04
N ARG A 345 -5.14 -10.15 -11.77
CA ARG A 345 -4.82 -10.47 -13.18
C ARG A 345 -3.98 -11.73 -13.34
N VAL A 346 -3.13 -12.06 -12.38
CA VAL A 346 -2.36 -13.30 -12.37
C VAL A 346 -3.29 -14.49 -12.12
N PHE A 347 -4.17 -14.40 -11.12
CA PHE A 347 -5.11 -15.47 -10.82
C PHE A 347 -6.19 -15.66 -11.89
N SER A 348 -6.56 -14.60 -12.62
CA SER A 348 -7.43 -14.71 -13.81
C SER A 348 -6.70 -15.19 -15.07
N GLY A 349 -5.38 -15.42 -15.02
CA GLY A 349 -4.57 -15.84 -16.15
C GLY A 349 -4.31 -14.75 -17.20
N THR A 350 -4.69 -13.50 -16.94
CA THR A 350 -4.45 -12.37 -17.86
C THR A 350 -3.03 -11.80 -17.77
N LEU A 351 -2.32 -12.07 -16.67
CA LEU A 351 -0.89 -11.78 -16.49
C LEU A 351 -0.14 -13.03 -16.05
N PRO A 352 1.12 -13.19 -16.47
CA PRO A 352 2.00 -14.24 -15.97
C PRO A 352 2.48 -13.93 -14.54
N ALA A 353 2.81 -14.96 -13.74
CA ALA A 353 3.26 -14.81 -12.36
C ALA A 353 4.52 -13.93 -12.22
N ARG A 354 5.41 -13.90 -13.25
CA ARG A 354 6.57 -13.00 -13.27
C ARG A 354 6.21 -11.51 -13.19
N ALA A 355 4.97 -11.11 -13.48
CA ALA A 355 4.52 -9.72 -13.33
C ALA A 355 4.59 -9.23 -11.87
N ILE A 356 4.40 -10.14 -10.90
CA ILE A 356 4.56 -9.86 -9.46
C ILE A 356 6.02 -9.50 -9.17
N ARG A 357 6.97 -10.31 -9.66
CA ARG A 357 8.40 -10.05 -9.52
C ARG A 357 8.78 -8.70 -10.10
N HIS A 358 8.35 -8.42 -11.34
CA HIS A 358 8.68 -7.17 -12.03
C HIS A 358 8.18 -5.96 -11.21
N ARG A 359 6.98 -6.03 -10.66
CA ARG A 359 6.43 -4.94 -9.83
C ARG A 359 7.25 -4.67 -8.57
N ILE A 360 7.66 -5.72 -7.86
CA ILE A 360 8.44 -5.60 -6.63
C ILE A 360 9.86 -5.08 -6.93
N GLU A 361 10.49 -5.57 -8.02
CA GLU A 361 11.79 -5.08 -8.46
C GLU A 361 11.73 -3.61 -8.90
N GLU A 362 10.64 -3.19 -9.55
CA GLU A 362 10.39 -1.79 -9.93
C GLU A 362 10.23 -0.89 -8.68
N ASP A 363 9.47 -1.32 -7.67
CA ASP A 363 9.37 -0.59 -6.39
C ASP A 363 10.74 -0.33 -5.78
N ARG A 364 11.60 -1.35 -5.73
CA ARG A 364 12.95 -1.24 -5.15
C ARG A 364 13.86 -0.27 -5.90
N LEU A 365 13.60 -0.08 -7.17
CA LEU A 365 14.36 0.86 -7.99
C LEU A 365 13.78 2.28 -7.92
N THR A 366 12.53 2.43 -7.54
CA THR A 366 11.80 3.71 -7.51
C THR A 366 11.82 4.35 -6.13
N PHE A 367 11.70 3.55 -5.08
CA PHE A 367 11.61 4.03 -3.70
C PHE A 367 13.00 4.11 -3.03
N PRO A 368 13.17 5.00 -2.02
CA PRO A 368 14.40 5.07 -1.23
C PRO A 368 14.81 3.72 -0.65
N LEU A 369 16.11 3.49 -0.51
CA LEU A 369 16.63 2.29 0.13
C LEU A 369 16.11 2.18 1.57
N GLY A 370 15.59 1.01 1.93
CA GLY A 370 14.99 0.77 3.25
C GLY A 370 13.55 1.26 3.38
N SER A 371 12.90 1.71 2.30
CA SER A 371 11.46 2.06 2.33
C SER A 371 10.61 0.88 2.73
N LEU A 372 9.73 1.09 3.70
CA LEU A 372 8.72 0.12 4.09
C LEU A 372 7.43 0.37 3.29
N ARG A 373 6.97 -0.68 2.60
CA ARG A 373 5.74 -0.64 1.82
C ARG A 373 4.65 -1.39 2.57
N LEU A 374 3.45 -0.79 2.69
CA LEU A 374 2.28 -1.51 3.17
C LEU A 374 1.84 -2.52 2.11
N ARG A 375 1.91 -3.79 2.44
CA ARG A 375 1.48 -4.89 1.58
C ARG A 375 0.10 -5.36 2.01
N PHE A 376 -0.87 -5.34 1.12
CA PHE A 376 -2.24 -5.76 1.41
C PHE A 376 -2.87 -6.45 0.20
N LEU A 377 -3.91 -7.23 0.43
CA LEU A 377 -4.73 -7.87 -0.60
C LEU A 377 -6.03 -7.12 -0.80
N GLU A 378 -6.52 -6.49 0.26
CA GLU A 378 -7.73 -5.68 0.33
C GLU A 378 -7.60 -4.65 1.46
N ASN A 379 -8.43 -3.64 1.44
CA ASN A 379 -8.68 -2.68 2.50
C ASN A 379 -10.15 -2.22 2.41
N HIS A 380 -10.55 -1.22 3.21
CA HIS A 380 -11.93 -0.71 3.22
C HIS A 380 -12.40 -0.14 1.87
N ASP A 381 -11.50 0.26 0.97
CA ASP A 381 -11.82 0.83 -0.35
C ASP A 381 -11.91 -0.20 -1.47
N GLN A 382 -11.37 -1.39 -1.26
CA GLN A 382 -11.25 -2.41 -2.30
C GLN A 382 -12.29 -3.53 -2.13
N PRO A 383 -12.58 -4.29 -3.21
CA PRO A 383 -13.36 -5.52 -3.08
C PRO A 383 -12.63 -6.53 -2.21
N ARG A 384 -13.37 -7.48 -1.65
CA ARG A 384 -12.82 -8.56 -0.83
C ARG A 384 -11.92 -9.48 -1.66
N ALA A 385 -10.74 -9.78 -1.16
CA ALA A 385 -9.79 -10.67 -1.82
C ALA A 385 -10.35 -12.11 -1.97
N ALA A 386 -11.15 -12.58 -1.01
CA ALA A 386 -11.82 -13.86 -1.07
C ALA A 386 -12.85 -13.95 -2.21
N GLU A 387 -13.52 -12.83 -2.54
CA GLU A 387 -14.42 -12.73 -3.69
C GLU A 387 -13.66 -12.83 -5.01
N ILE A 388 -12.57 -12.07 -5.13
CA ILE A 388 -11.78 -11.95 -6.38
C ILE A 388 -10.94 -13.19 -6.64
N LEU A 389 -10.25 -13.72 -5.61
CA LEU A 389 -9.23 -14.76 -5.77
C LEU A 389 -9.78 -16.17 -5.46
N GLY A 390 -10.95 -16.26 -4.83
CA GLY A 390 -11.44 -17.50 -4.23
C GLY A 390 -10.56 -17.95 -3.05
N MET A 391 -11.02 -18.92 -2.27
CA MET A 391 -10.34 -19.34 -1.03
C MET A 391 -8.94 -19.94 -1.27
N ARG A 392 -8.75 -20.68 -2.38
CA ARG A 392 -7.43 -21.24 -2.72
C ARG A 392 -6.45 -20.16 -3.16
N GLY A 393 -6.93 -19.20 -3.97
CA GLY A 393 -6.13 -18.05 -4.39
C GLY A 393 -5.78 -17.13 -3.22
N LEU A 394 -6.73 -16.87 -2.33
CA LEU A 394 -6.51 -16.09 -1.11
C LEU A 394 -5.39 -16.68 -0.24
N LYS A 395 -5.35 -18.00 -0.07
CA LYS A 395 -4.28 -18.69 0.67
C LYS A 395 -2.90 -18.43 0.06
N VAL A 396 -2.76 -18.55 -1.27
CA VAL A 396 -1.47 -18.30 -1.96
C VAL A 396 -1.09 -16.83 -1.87
N ALA A 397 -2.06 -15.93 -2.10
CA ALA A 397 -1.84 -14.49 -2.03
C ALA A 397 -1.47 -14.02 -0.61
N ALA A 398 -2.13 -14.54 0.43
CA ALA A 398 -1.77 -14.28 1.83
C ALA A 398 -0.36 -14.80 2.14
N SER A 399 0.00 -16.00 1.67
CA SER A 399 1.34 -16.56 1.87
C SER A 399 2.41 -15.69 1.20
N LEU A 400 2.15 -15.20 -0.02
CA LEU A 400 3.01 -14.24 -0.68
C LEU A 400 3.16 -12.98 0.17
N LEU A 401 2.05 -12.37 0.59
CA LEU A 401 2.01 -11.13 1.37
C LEU A 401 2.89 -11.19 2.63
N PHE A 402 2.75 -12.28 3.40
CA PHE A 402 3.46 -12.47 4.67
C PHE A 402 4.92 -12.89 4.51
N THR A 403 5.33 -13.33 3.33
CA THR A 403 6.71 -13.75 3.06
C THR A 403 7.51 -12.75 2.22
N LEU A 404 6.85 -11.75 1.63
CA LEU A 404 7.53 -10.60 1.00
C LEU A 404 8.13 -9.64 2.05
N ASP A 405 8.96 -8.72 1.56
CA ASP A 405 9.40 -7.53 2.30
C ASP A 405 8.25 -6.52 2.46
N GLY A 406 8.41 -5.56 3.36
CA GLY A 406 7.39 -4.57 3.70
C GLY A 406 6.55 -4.97 4.92
N VAL A 407 5.45 -4.30 5.16
CA VAL A 407 4.56 -4.46 6.31
C VAL A 407 3.22 -5.04 5.86
N PRO A 408 2.83 -6.23 6.29
CA PRO A 408 1.55 -6.83 5.90
C PRO A 408 0.38 -6.19 6.63
N LEU A 409 -0.73 -6.01 5.90
CA LEU A 409 -2.03 -5.58 6.42
C LEU A 409 -3.05 -6.72 6.28
N ILE A 410 -3.84 -6.90 7.32
CA ILE A 410 -5.08 -7.70 7.31
C ILE A 410 -6.25 -6.74 7.48
N HIS A 411 -7.20 -6.73 6.56
CA HIS A 411 -8.46 -6.01 6.72
C HIS A 411 -9.44 -6.87 7.52
N ASN A 412 -10.17 -6.29 8.45
CA ASN A 412 -11.06 -7.03 9.34
C ASN A 412 -12.06 -7.91 8.59
N GLY A 413 -12.10 -9.22 8.93
CA GLY A 413 -12.87 -10.25 8.23
C GLY A 413 -12.11 -10.96 7.10
N GLN A 414 -10.98 -10.44 6.64
CA GLN A 414 -10.16 -11.10 5.62
C GLN A 414 -9.65 -12.48 6.09
N GLU A 415 -9.28 -12.59 7.35
CA GLU A 415 -8.77 -13.83 7.95
C GLU A 415 -9.80 -14.95 8.05
N ILE A 416 -11.08 -14.62 7.94
CA ILE A 416 -12.16 -15.62 7.88
C ILE A 416 -12.70 -15.81 6.45
N GLY A 417 -12.06 -15.22 5.45
CA GLY A 417 -12.46 -15.34 4.05
C GLY A 417 -13.75 -14.64 3.70
N GLU A 418 -14.06 -13.51 4.41
CA GLU A 418 -15.25 -12.70 4.12
C GLU A 418 -15.25 -12.24 2.65
N ARG A 419 -16.41 -12.34 1.99
CA ARG A 419 -16.60 -12.01 0.58
C ARG A 419 -17.41 -10.75 0.35
N GLU A 420 -18.25 -10.36 1.30
CA GLU A 420 -19.04 -9.15 1.17
C GLU A 420 -18.22 -7.92 1.57
N ARG A 421 -18.19 -6.93 0.69
CA ARG A 421 -17.58 -5.65 0.98
C ARG A 421 -18.37 -4.90 2.05
N LEU A 422 -17.70 -4.42 3.08
CA LEU A 422 -18.31 -3.57 4.09
C LEU A 422 -18.70 -2.23 3.46
N SER A 423 -19.94 -1.78 3.73
CA SER A 423 -20.38 -0.46 3.32
C SER A 423 -19.76 0.62 4.20
N LEU A 424 -19.17 1.64 3.58
CA LEU A 424 -18.74 2.85 4.28
C LEU A 424 -19.89 3.81 4.61
N PHE A 425 -21.07 3.59 4.04
CA PHE A 425 -22.16 4.56 4.06
C PHE A 425 -23.42 4.03 4.78
N ASP A 426 -23.57 2.72 4.83
CA ASP A 426 -24.75 2.03 5.34
C ASP A 426 -24.35 0.98 6.39
N PRO A 427 -25.30 0.51 7.24
CA PRO A 427 -25.02 -0.55 8.19
C PRO A 427 -24.48 -1.80 7.51
N SER A 428 -23.37 -2.30 7.96
CA SER A 428 -22.76 -3.56 7.54
C SER A 428 -22.04 -4.20 8.72
N ARG A 429 -21.86 -5.53 8.69
CA ARG A 429 -21.22 -6.29 9.77
C ARG A 429 -20.45 -7.45 9.23
N ILE A 430 -19.44 -7.85 9.98
CA ILE A 430 -18.64 -9.04 9.67
C ILE A 430 -19.36 -10.25 10.30
N PRO A 431 -19.67 -11.28 9.50
CA PRO A 431 -20.37 -12.47 9.98
C PRO A 431 -19.38 -13.46 10.65
N TRP A 432 -18.85 -13.12 11.82
CA TRP A 432 -17.81 -13.88 12.50
C TRP A 432 -18.11 -15.36 12.68
N ASP A 433 -19.39 -15.69 12.96
CA ASP A 433 -19.83 -17.06 13.27
C ASP A 433 -19.89 -17.97 12.03
N SER A 434 -20.00 -17.39 10.83
CA SER A 434 -20.07 -18.13 9.56
C SER A 434 -18.77 -18.16 8.78
N GLY A 435 -17.68 -17.63 9.33
CA GLY A 435 -16.39 -17.51 8.69
C GLY A 435 -15.65 -18.84 8.49
N ASP A 436 -14.68 -18.85 7.59
CA ASP A 436 -13.81 -20.01 7.35
C ASP A 436 -12.70 -20.11 8.42
N TYR A 437 -12.90 -21.01 9.37
CA TYR A 437 -11.91 -21.24 10.43
C TYR A 437 -10.58 -21.78 9.92
N ILE A 438 -10.54 -22.50 8.79
CA ILE A 438 -9.30 -22.99 8.19
C ILE A 438 -8.50 -21.79 7.68
N MET A 439 -9.15 -20.84 7.03
CA MET A 439 -8.47 -19.62 6.58
C MET A 439 -7.93 -18.80 7.76
N ARG A 440 -8.68 -18.70 8.85
CA ARG A 440 -8.21 -18.05 10.09
C ARG A 440 -6.94 -18.70 10.64
N GLU A 441 -6.88 -20.04 10.66
CA GLU A 441 -5.68 -20.78 11.07
C GLU A 441 -4.50 -20.54 10.10
N VAL A 442 -4.76 -20.41 8.80
CA VAL A 442 -3.74 -20.03 7.82
C VAL A 442 -3.15 -18.67 8.17
N TYR A 443 -4.00 -17.64 8.40
CA TYR A 443 -3.52 -16.31 8.79
C TYR A 443 -2.77 -16.34 10.13
N ARG A 444 -3.28 -17.06 11.12
CA ARG A 444 -2.62 -17.23 12.41
C ARG A 444 -1.21 -17.80 12.23
N TYR A 445 -1.09 -18.86 11.44
CA TYR A 445 0.20 -19.48 11.16
C TYR A 445 1.15 -18.52 10.43
N LEU A 446 0.68 -17.79 9.42
CA LEU A 446 1.46 -16.79 8.68
C LEU A 446 1.96 -15.66 9.59
N CYS A 447 1.10 -15.14 10.44
CA CYS A 447 1.47 -14.11 11.43
C CYS A 447 2.56 -14.62 12.39
N HIS A 448 2.36 -15.80 12.98
CA HIS A 448 3.33 -16.40 13.89
C HIS A 448 4.66 -16.72 13.19
N MET A 449 4.61 -17.26 11.97
CA MET A 449 5.80 -17.52 11.17
C MET A 449 6.59 -16.24 10.94
N ARG A 450 5.91 -15.14 10.52
CA ARG A 450 6.58 -13.86 10.27
C ARG A 450 7.21 -13.26 11.53
N ARG A 451 6.55 -13.38 12.69
CA ARG A 451 7.07 -12.89 13.98
C ARG A 451 8.28 -13.67 14.50
N ASN A 452 8.35 -14.97 14.21
CA ASN A 452 9.36 -15.87 14.77
C ASN A 452 10.53 -16.16 13.83
N ILE A 453 10.44 -15.77 12.55
CA ILE A 453 11.48 -15.98 11.56
C ILE A 453 12.03 -14.61 11.10
N PRO A 454 13.19 -14.17 11.62
CA PRO A 454 13.72 -12.83 11.33
C PRO A 454 13.93 -12.55 9.84
N ALA A 455 14.26 -13.57 9.03
CA ALA A 455 14.37 -13.42 7.60
C ALA A 455 13.08 -12.92 6.94
N LEU A 456 11.90 -13.19 7.49
CA LEU A 456 10.62 -12.77 6.91
C LEU A 456 10.28 -11.32 7.22
N SER A 457 10.61 -10.83 8.42
CA SER A 457 10.34 -9.44 8.79
C SER A 457 11.48 -8.48 8.39
N ARG A 458 12.75 -8.88 8.60
CA ARG A 458 13.93 -8.01 8.47
C ARG A 458 14.86 -8.36 7.31
N GLY A 459 14.66 -9.53 6.68
CA GLY A 459 15.57 -10.07 5.68
C GLY A 459 15.52 -9.37 4.32
N SER A 460 16.63 -9.47 3.60
CA SER A 460 16.67 -9.17 2.18
C SER A 460 15.77 -10.13 1.40
N LEU A 461 15.31 -9.72 0.23
CA LEU A 461 14.54 -10.57 -0.68
C LEU A 461 15.30 -10.70 -2.00
N THR A 462 15.49 -11.92 -2.47
CA THR A 462 16.09 -12.19 -3.78
C THR A 462 15.24 -13.16 -4.57
N PHE A 463 14.78 -12.75 -5.74
CA PHE A 463 14.02 -13.63 -6.62
C PHE A 463 14.90 -14.70 -7.25
N LEU A 464 14.39 -15.91 -7.31
CA LEU A 464 15.01 -17.06 -7.97
C LEU A 464 14.40 -17.24 -9.35
N ASN A 465 15.22 -17.69 -10.32
CA ASN A 465 14.71 -18.02 -11.63
C ASN A 465 13.95 -19.35 -11.57
N VAL A 466 12.77 -19.39 -12.17
CA VAL A 466 11.96 -20.59 -12.35
C VAL A 466 11.70 -20.82 -13.84
N THR A 467 11.63 -22.08 -14.27
CA THR A 467 11.38 -22.40 -15.68
C THR A 467 9.93 -22.17 -16.09
N ARG A 468 9.00 -22.11 -15.13
CA ARG A 468 7.58 -21.81 -15.31
C ARG A 468 7.21 -20.48 -14.67
N ASP A 469 7.90 -19.40 -15.05
CA ASP A 469 7.69 -18.04 -14.54
C ASP A 469 6.35 -17.41 -14.98
N ASP A 470 5.65 -18.07 -15.88
CA ASP A 470 4.26 -17.79 -16.25
C ASP A 470 3.28 -18.17 -15.12
N SER A 471 3.58 -19.22 -14.37
CA SER A 471 2.69 -19.88 -13.43
C SER A 471 3.20 -19.87 -11.99
N ALA A 472 4.52 -19.78 -11.81
CA ALA A 472 5.17 -19.89 -10.51
C ALA A 472 6.08 -18.69 -10.21
N LEU A 473 6.29 -18.47 -8.91
CA LEU A 473 7.25 -17.51 -8.38
C LEU A 473 8.11 -18.20 -7.32
N ALA A 474 9.42 -17.91 -7.32
CA ALA A 474 10.30 -18.36 -6.26
C ALA A 474 11.24 -17.24 -5.83
N TYR A 475 11.52 -17.20 -4.54
CA TYR A 475 12.47 -16.25 -3.94
C TYR A 475 13.01 -16.78 -2.63
N TYR A 476 14.11 -16.18 -2.16
CA TYR A 476 14.59 -16.42 -0.81
C TYR A 476 14.68 -15.13 0.00
N ARG A 477 14.57 -15.28 1.30
CA ARG A 477 14.73 -14.24 2.31
C ARG A 477 15.95 -14.62 3.18
N GLU A 478 16.77 -13.65 3.52
CA GLU A 478 17.97 -13.85 4.32
C GLU A 478 18.17 -12.70 5.31
N TYR A 479 18.41 -13.05 6.56
CA TYR A 479 18.78 -12.15 7.63
C TYR A 479 19.69 -12.89 8.62
N GLU A 480 20.95 -12.45 8.73
CA GLU A 480 21.97 -13.16 9.54
C GLU A 480 22.02 -14.64 9.16
N ASP A 481 21.79 -15.54 10.11
CA ASP A 481 21.78 -16.98 9.87
C ASP A 481 20.39 -17.53 9.46
N SER A 482 19.36 -16.70 9.48
CA SER A 482 18.00 -17.07 9.11
C SER A 482 17.78 -17.03 7.61
N ARG A 483 17.38 -18.16 6.99
CA ARG A 483 17.16 -18.29 5.55
C ARG A 483 15.90 -19.05 5.22
N ILE A 484 15.07 -18.47 4.36
CA ILE A 484 13.80 -19.04 3.91
C ILE A 484 13.73 -19.03 2.39
N VAL A 485 13.35 -20.14 1.80
CA VAL A 485 13.01 -20.24 0.37
C VAL A 485 11.51 -20.41 0.24
N VAL A 486 10.89 -19.59 -0.60
CA VAL A 486 9.45 -19.63 -0.90
C VAL A 486 9.25 -19.97 -2.36
N ILE A 487 8.34 -20.91 -2.64
CA ILE A 487 7.93 -21.28 -4.01
C ILE A 487 6.40 -21.35 -4.04
N LEU A 488 5.80 -20.62 -4.97
CA LEU A 488 4.35 -20.47 -5.08
C LEU A 488 3.86 -20.85 -6.47
N ASN A 489 2.76 -21.61 -6.54
CA ASN A 489 2.00 -21.89 -7.76
C ASN A 489 0.71 -21.06 -7.75
N PHE A 490 0.55 -20.16 -8.73
CA PHE A 490 -0.62 -19.27 -8.86
C PHE A 490 -1.74 -19.87 -9.71
N THR A 491 -1.61 -21.13 -10.14
CA THR A 491 -2.57 -21.75 -11.04
C THR A 491 -3.32 -22.93 -10.41
N GLY A 492 -4.47 -23.26 -10.96
CA GLY A 492 -5.26 -24.44 -10.60
C GLY A 492 -4.71 -25.75 -11.19
N GLU A 493 -3.51 -25.74 -11.77
CA GLU A 493 -2.88 -26.90 -12.39
C GLU A 493 -1.68 -27.40 -11.60
N MET A 494 -1.39 -28.68 -11.69
CA MET A 494 -0.14 -29.25 -11.23
C MET A 494 0.96 -28.85 -12.22
N ILE A 495 2.04 -28.24 -11.72
CA ILE A 495 3.15 -27.79 -12.55
C ILE A 495 4.47 -28.43 -12.11
N ARG A 496 5.38 -28.63 -13.06
CA ARG A 496 6.79 -28.97 -12.80
C ARG A 496 7.64 -27.78 -13.20
N THR A 497 8.47 -27.31 -12.29
CA THR A 497 9.35 -26.16 -12.51
C THR A 497 10.74 -26.40 -11.98
N GLY A 498 11.75 -26.05 -12.75
CA GLY A 498 13.12 -25.97 -12.27
C GLY A 498 13.32 -24.68 -11.49
N VAL A 499 14.01 -24.73 -10.36
CA VAL A 499 14.34 -23.57 -9.52
C VAL A 499 15.86 -23.35 -9.56
N GLY A 500 16.28 -22.18 -10.00
CA GLY A 500 17.69 -21.77 -10.04
C GLY A 500 18.11 -21.19 -8.68
N ALA A 501 18.54 -22.03 -7.76
CA ALA A 501 19.05 -21.58 -6.45
C ALA A 501 20.53 -21.18 -6.55
N PRO A 502 20.99 -20.12 -5.85
CA PRO A 502 22.38 -19.78 -5.69
C PRO A 502 23.16 -20.91 -5.01
N LYS A 503 24.48 -20.98 -5.28
CA LYS A 503 25.36 -22.02 -4.69
C LYS A 503 25.45 -21.94 -3.16
N GLU A 504 25.20 -20.76 -2.62
CA GLU A 504 25.21 -20.45 -1.18
C GLU A 504 24.03 -21.06 -0.44
N LEU A 505 22.94 -21.43 -1.14
CA LEU A 505 21.79 -22.12 -0.58
C LEU A 505 22.03 -23.64 -0.49
N VAL A 506 23.14 -24.03 0.13
CA VAL A 506 23.47 -25.44 0.40
C VAL A 506 23.10 -25.74 1.86
N GLY A 507 22.28 -26.75 2.09
CA GLY A 507 21.89 -27.15 3.45
C GLY A 507 20.69 -28.09 3.44
N ASN A 508 20.28 -28.52 4.62
CA ASN A 508 19.05 -29.30 4.79
C ASN A 508 17.90 -28.33 5.04
N TYR A 509 16.92 -28.35 4.18
CA TYR A 509 15.74 -27.50 4.27
C TYR A 509 14.54 -28.30 4.77
N LEU A 510 13.87 -27.78 5.79
CA LEU A 510 12.60 -28.30 6.27
C LEU A 510 11.46 -27.52 5.61
N ASP A 511 10.52 -28.19 4.96
CA ASP A 511 9.30 -27.57 4.46
C ASP A 511 8.36 -27.22 5.63
N ILE A 512 8.41 -25.96 6.05
CA ILE A 512 7.54 -25.41 7.08
C ILE A 512 6.17 -24.96 6.54
N GLY A 513 6.02 -24.84 5.22
CA GLY A 513 4.74 -24.60 4.54
C GLY A 513 3.80 -25.81 4.58
N TYR A 514 4.31 -26.98 4.98
CA TYR A 514 3.60 -28.24 5.13
C TYR A 514 2.31 -28.14 5.99
N ARG A 515 2.29 -27.36 7.07
CA ARG A 515 1.07 -27.21 7.90
C ARG A 515 -0.13 -26.64 7.19
N PHE A 516 0.07 -25.86 6.13
CA PHE A 516 -1.03 -25.44 5.27
C PHE A 516 -1.72 -26.61 4.56
N MET A 517 -0.98 -27.70 4.38
CA MET A 517 -1.48 -28.90 3.70
C MET A 517 -2.10 -29.89 4.68
N GLU A 518 -1.62 -29.98 5.94
CA GLU A 518 -2.28 -30.76 6.97
C GLU A 518 -3.70 -30.27 7.26
N LEU A 519 -3.90 -28.95 7.31
CA LEU A 519 -5.23 -28.34 7.47
C LEU A 519 -6.16 -28.64 6.30
N SER A 520 -5.58 -28.96 5.12
CA SER A 520 -6.33 -29.34 3.90
C SER A 520 -6.33 -30.86 3.61
N GLY A 521 -5.74 -31.68 4.45
CA GLY A 521 -5.73 -33.15 4.33
C GLY A 521 -4.75 -33.73 3.30
N GLN A 522 -3.70 -33.00 2.89
CA GLN A 522 -2.76 -33.44 1.85
C GLN A 522 -1.27 -33.37 2.24
N ILE A 523 -0.58 -34.51 2.07
CA ILE A 523 0.88 -34.76 1.91
C ILE A 523 1.84 -34.56 3.12
N PRO A 524 2.80 -35.49 3.34
CA PRO A 524 3.79 -35.46 4.43
C PRO A 524 4.93 -34.45 4.21
N PRO A 525 5.67 -34.02 5.26
CA PRO A 525 6.78 -33.09 5.15
C PRO A 525 7.90 -33.64 4.26
N VAL A 526 8.41 -32.80 3.38
CA VAL A 526 9.54 -33.14 2.51
C VAL A 526 10.80 -32.46 3.05
N CYS A 527 11.77 -33.27 3.54
CA CYS A 527 13.12 -32.78 3.77
C CYS A 527 13.89 -32.80 2.45
N ILE A 528 14.39 -31.64 1.99
CA ILE A 528 15.26 -31.56 0.83
C ILE A 528 16.72 -31.52 1.33
N GLY A 529 17.49 -32.57 1.11
CA GLY A 529 18.89 -32.68 1.54
C GLY A 529 19.85 -31.80 0.71
N GLY A 530 20.99 -31.47 1.27
CA GLY A 530 22.00 -30.45 0.96
C GLY A 530 22.57 -30.27 -0.45
N GLN A 531 22.15 -31.04 -1.45
CA GLN A 531 22.42 -30.77 -2.87
C GLN A 531 21.12 -30.47 -3.63
N GLY A 532 20.00 -30.32 -2.91
CA GLY A 532 18.65 -30.50 -3.40
C GLY A 532 18.08 -29.36 -4.24
N LEU A 533 18.43 -28.10 -3.96
CA LEU A 533 17.82 -26.95 -4.67
C LEU A 533 18.59 -26.52 -5.93
N GLN A 534 19.84 -26.98 -6.09
CA GLN A 534 20.62 -26.69 -7.31
C GLN A 534 20.10 -27.55 -8.47
N ARG A 535 19.33 -26.94 -9.39
CA ARG A 535 18.81 -27.54 -10.64
C ARG A 535 17.81 -28.68 -10.46
N ARG A 536 16.98 -28.70 -9.41
CA ARG A 536 15.91 -29.69 -9.32
C ARG A 536 14.61 -29.17 -9.92
N GLU A 537 13.92 -30.05 -10.62
CA GLU A 537 12.50 -29.89 -10.92
C GLU A 537 11.71 -30.14 -9.64
N VAL A 538 10.88 -29.15 -9.27
CA VAL A 538 9.92 -29.26 -8.18
C VAL A 538 8.54 -29.42 -8.78
N THR A 539 7.79 -30.42 -8.31
CA THR A 539 6.37 -30.57 -8.63
C THR A 539 5.55 -29.77 -7.60
N LEU A 540 4.70 -28.89 -8.09
CA LEU A 540 3.82 -28.05 -7.29
C LEU A 540 2.37 -28.41 -7.60
N GLU A 541 1.63 -28.78 -6.59
CA GLU A 541 0.19 -29.01 -6.64
C GLU A 541 -0.55 -27.70 -7.04
N PRO A 542 -1.82 -27.79 -7.48
CA PRO A 542 -2.64 -26.62 -7.72
C PRO A 542 -2.66 -25.66 -6.50
N TYR A 543 -2.33 -24.40 -6.71
CA TYR A 543 -2.25 -23.38 -5.66
C TYR A 543 -1.31 -23.74 -4.50
N ALA A 544 -0.22 -24.44 -4.81
CA ALA A 544 0.75 -24.86 -3.80
C ALA A 544 1.53 -23.68 -3.22
N VAL A 545 1.76 -23.77 -1.90
CA VAL A 545 2.67 -22.93 -1.13
C VAL A 545 3.74 -23.82 -0.53
N ARG A 546 5.01 -23.61 -0.90
CA ARG A 546 6.17 -24.29 -0.32
C ARG A 546 7.05 -23.25 0.35
N ILE A 547 7.35 -23.45 1.62
CA ILE A 547 8.20 -22.56 2.41
C ILE A 547 9.23 -23.43 3.11
N PHE A 548 10.48 -23.28 2.71
CA PHE A 548 11.59 -24.08 3.22
C PHE A 548 12.46 -23.23 4.14
N SER A 549 12.66 -23.68 5.38
CA SER A 549 13.59 -23.07 6.32
C SER A 549 14.90 -23.86 6.35
N LEU A 550 16.03 -23.15 6.28
CA LEU A 550 17.36 -23.72 6.49
C LEU A 550 17.66 -23.91 7.98
N ASP A 551 17.06 -23.08 8.82
CA ASP A 551 17.28 -23.11 10.25
C ASP A 551 16.59 -24.33 10.86
N ALA A 552 17.30 -25.05 11.71
CA ALA A 552 16.74 -26.11 12.54
C ALA A 552 15.84 -25.54 13.66
N VAL A 553 14.92 -24.65 13.31
CA VAL A 553 13.86 -24.23 14.23
C VAL A 553 12.91 -25.40 14.32
N SER A 554 13.04 -26.17 15.41
CA SER A 554 12.10 -27.24 15.71
C SER A 554 10.67 -26.69 15.59
N PRO A 555 9.80 -27.28 14.76
CA PRO A 555 8.42 -26.83 14.58
C PRO A 555 7.62 -26.75 15.89
N CYS A 556 8.10 -27.39 16.95
CA CYS A 556 7.47 -27.45 18.27
C CYS A 556 7.58 -26.13 19.09
N ARG A 557 8.47 -25.19 18.76
CA ARG A 557 8.55 -23.91 19.51
C ARG A 557 7.62 -22.80 18.99
N CYS A 558 7.04 -22.97 17.82
CA CYS A 558 6.13 -21.97 17.24
C CYS A 558 4.67 -22.14 17.70
N ILE A 559 4.33 -23.15 18.51
CA ILE A 559 2.93 -23.51 18.88
C ILE A 559 2.91 -24.07 20.32
N ALA A 560 3.48 -23.36 21.25
CA ALA A 560 3.19 -23.55 22.66
C ALA A 560 2.44 -22.33 23.20
#